data_4400a1a2ef518ba8ae7dc5524d5703eb
#
_entry.id   4400a1a2ef518ba8ae7dc5524d5703eb
#
_cell.length_a   1.000
_cell.length_b   1.000
_cell.length_c   1.000
_cell.angle_alpha   90.00
_cell.angle_beta   90.00
_cell.angle_gamma   90.00
#
_symmetry.space_group_name_H-M   'P 1'
#
loop_
_entity.id
_entity.type
_entity.pdbx_description
1 polymer ?
#
loop_
_entity_poly.entity_id
_entity_poly.type
_entity_poly.pdbx_seq_one_letter_code
_entity_poly.pdbx_strand_id
1 'polypeptide(L)'
;MKKKLSLLLLTLLGILCLTGCHGSQGLPAFQVPENFDTGRNYEITFWAKNDTNKTQTDIYKKAIEDFQALYPNITVNLRLYTDYGRIYNDVITNIATNTTPNVCITYPDHIATYLTGANTVVPLDDLLTDAKYGLGGSEVRYDAPKKEEIIPQFLEEGVLAEHHYALPFMRSTEACYVNKTYVEALGYELPEVLTWDFIWEVADAATAQNPDGTYVVNG
;
A
#
# COMPACT_ATOMS: atom_id res chain seq x y z
N MET A 1 27.03 15.46 55.61
CA MET A 1 26.30 14.28 55.12
C MET A 1 25.19 14.65 54.12
N LYS A 2 24.32 15.62 54.39
CA LYS A 2 23.20 16.00 53.48
C LYS A 2 23.62 16.42 52.07
N LYS A 3 24.71 17.20 51.87
CA LYS A 3 25.21 17.61 50.55
C LYS A 3 25.76 16.46 49.70
N LYS A 4 26.40 15.45 50.31
CA LYS A 4 26.91 14.26 49.60
C LYS A 4 25.76 13.34 49.17
N LEU A 5 24.68 13.24 49.95
CA LEU A 5 23.50 12.46 49.62
C LEU A 5 22.71 13.11 48.48
N SER A 6 22.62 14.47 48.48
CA SER A 6 21.97 15.21 47.40
C SER A 6 22.72 15.09 46.06
N LEU A 7 24.05 15.08 46.09
CA LEU A 7 24.85 14.89 44.86
C LEU A 7 24.71 13.46 44.30
N LEU A 8 24.65 12.47 45.20
CA LEU A 8 24.44 11.06 44.81
C LEU A 8 23.05 10.84 44.19
N LEU A 9 22.01 11.52 44.74
CA LEU A 9 20.65 11.46 44.18
C LEU A 9 20.55 12.13 42.82
N LEU A 10 21.26 13.25 42.58
CA LEU A 10 21.30 13.93 41.30
C LEU A 10 22.03 13.10 40.22
N THR A 11 23.12 12.42 40.60
CA THR A 11 23.83 11.53 39.64
C THR A 11 23.02 10.29 39.34
N LEU A 12 22.30 9.71 40.30
CA LEU A 12 21.41 8.58 40.05
C LEU A 12 20.23 8.95 39.13
N LEU A 13 19.64 10.15 39.30
CA LEU A 13 18.59 10.69 38.46
C LEU A 13 19.08 10.97 37.03
N GLY A 14 20.32 11.46 36.89
CA GLY A 14 20.97 11.69 35.61
C GLY A 14 21.23 10.38 34.83
N ILE A 15 21.57 9.30 35.51
CA ILE A 15 21.81 7.98 34.91
C ILE A 15 20.46 7.35 34.45
N LEU A 16 19.38 7.55 35.21
CA LEU A 16 18.04 7.09 34.79
C LEU A 16 17.51 7.80 33.53
N CYS A 17 17.91 9.05 33.30
CA CYS A 17 17.51 9.79 32.11
C CYS A 17 18.26 9.33 30.83
N LEU A 18 19.41 8.67 30.95
CA LEU A 18 20.21 8.18 29.83
C LEU A 18 19.74 6.81 29.29
N THR A 19 18.86 6.11 29.99
CA THR A 19 18.33 4.81 29.55
C THR A 19 17.02 4.93 28.76
N GLY A 20 16.57 6.15 28.45
CA GLY A 20 15.24 6.45 27.90
C GLY A 20 15.09 6.37 26.38
N CYS A 21 16.13 6.03 25.62
CA CYS A 21 16.01 5.83 24.17
C CYS A 21 16.53 4.45 23.78
N HIS A 22 15.83 3.40 24.17
CA HIS A 22 15.91 2.17 23.41
C HIS A 22 15.02 2.40 22.17
N GLY A 23 15.65 2.75 21.06
CA GLY A 23 15.01 2.57 19.75
C GLY A 23 14.49 1.13 19.67
N SER A 24 13.38 0.89 18.95
CA SER A 24 12.89 -0.46 18.75
C SER A 24 14.07 -1.33 18.30
N GLN A 25 14.26 -2.50 18.90
CA GLN A 25 15.33 -3.42 18.48
C GLN A 25 15.08 -3.95 17.07
N GLY A 26 13.99 -3.53 16.42
CA GLY A 26 13.53 -4.02 15.14
C GLY A 26 12.94 -5.44 15.26
N LEU A 27 12.45 -5.92 14.14
CA LEU A 27 11.99 -7.30 14.00
C LEU A 27 13.16 -8.17 13.51
N PRO A 28 13.15 -9.50 13.77
CA PRO A 28 14.11 -10.40 13.15
C PRO A 28 13.94 -10.37 11.62
N ALA A 29 15.02 -10.60 10.88
CA ALA A 29 14.95 -10.72 9.43
C ALA A 29 14.04 -11.91 9.06
N PHE A 30 13.15 -11.70 8.08
CA PHE A 30 12.29 -12.76 7.58
C PHE A 30 13.12 -13.79 6.81
N GLN A 31 12.77 -15.05 6.98
CA GLN A 31 13.29 -16.16 6.19
C GLN A 31 12.12 -17.05 5.79
N VAL A 32 12.09 -17.48 4.53
CA VAL A 32 11.07 -18.43 4.06
C VAL A 32 11.24 -19.73 4.85
N PRO A 33 10.22 -20.22 5.57
CA PRO A 33 10.35 -21.42 6.36
C PRO A 33 10.46 -22.65 5.46
N GLU A 34 11.24 -23.64 5.88
CA GLU A 34 11.32 -24.92 5.16
C GLU A 34 9.96 -25.62 5.10
N ASN A 35 9.19 -25.57 6.21
CA ASN A 35 7.85 -26.11 6.29
C ASN A 35 6.95 -25.17 7.10
N PHE A 36 5.71 -25.01 6.64
CA PHE A 36 4.68 -24.30 7.38
C PHE A 36 4.03 -25.25 8.41
N ASP A 37 4.04 -24.84 9.68
CA ASP A 37 3.45 -25.63 10.76
C ASP A 37 1.92 -25.49 10.76
N THR A 38 1.24 -26.46 10.16
CA THR A 38 -0.23 -26.53 10.12
C THR A 38 -0.87 -26.92 11.45
N GLY A 39 -0.10 -27.41 12.42
CA GLY A 39 -0.59 -27.75 13.76
C GLY A 39 -0.69 -26.55 14.71
N ARG A 40 -0.10 -25.42 14.33
CA ARG A 40 -0.14 -24.17 15.08
C ARG A 40 -1.23 -23.23 14.56
N ASN A 41 -1.92 -22.56 15.47
CA ASN A 41 -2.83 -21.48 15.11
C ASN A 41 -2.06 -20.15 14.97
N TYR A 42 -2.41 -19.40 13.94
CA TYR A 42 -1.85 -18.10 13.63
C TYR A 42 -2.94 -17.04 13.58
N GLU A 43 -2.62 -15.86 14.07
CA GLU A 43 -3.44 -14.68 13.89
C GLU A 43 -2.62 -13.67 13.07
N ILE A 44 -3.19 -13.18 11.98
CA ILE A 44 -2.59 -12.13 11.16
C ILE A 44 -3.55 -10.96 11.05
N THR A 45 -2.98 -9.76 10.94
CA THR A 45 -3.73 -8.53 10.75
C THR A 45 -3.61 -8.05 9.32
N PHE A 46 -4.75 -7.71 8.72
CA PHE A 46 -4.81 -7.09 7.40
C PHE A 46 -5.43 -5.69 7.52
N TRP A 47 -4.67 -4.66 7.15
CA TRP A 47 -5.12 -3.28 7.15
C TRP A 47 -5.43 -2.84 5.73
N ALA A 48 -6.69 -2.50 5.48
CA ALA A 48 -7.19 -2.14 4.17
C ALA A 48 -7.94 -0.81 4.19
N LYS A 49 -7.86 -0.07 3.09
CA LYS A 49 -8.75 1.06 2.86
C LYS A 49 -10.09 0.52 2.36
N ASN A 50 -11.20 1.01 2.91
CA ASN A 50 -12.47 0.90 2.24
C ASN A 50 -12.89 2.29 1.73
N ASP A 51 -13.35 2.35 0.53
CA ASP A 51 -14.17 3.48 0.11
C ASP A 51 -15.52 3.41 0.83
N THR A 52 -16.29 4.47 0.77
CA THR A 52 -17.69 4.46 1.27
C THR A 52 -18.55 3.38 0.61
N ASN A 53 -18.00 2.68 -0.37
CA ASN A 53 -18.64 1.58 -1.08
C ASN A 53 -18.59 0.29 -0.25
N LYS A 54 -19.75 -0.12 0.21
CA LYS A 54 -19.94 -1.37 0.97
C LYS A 54 -19.47 -2.61 0.19
N THR A 55 -19.58 -2.61 -1.14
CA THR A 55 -19.15 -3.72 -2.00
C THR A 55 -17.67 -4.09 -1.79
N GLN A 56 -16.77 -3.12 -1.69
CA GLN A 56 -15.35 -3.39 -1.46
C GLN A 56 -15.11 -4.07 -0.10
N THR A 57 -15.81 -3.63 0.94
CA THR A 57 -15.73 -4.27 2.26
C THR A 57 -16.21 -5.72 2.22
N ASP A 58 -17.31 -5.98 1.51
CA ASP A 58 -17.87 -7.33 1.37
C ASP A 58 -16.92 -8.25 0.57
N ILE A 59 -16.21 -7.72 -0.44
CA ILE A 59 -15.16 -8.44 -1.19
C ILE A 59 -14.01 -8.85 -0.25
N TYR A 60 -13.50 -7.93 0.57
CA TYR A 60 -12.43 -8.28 1.53
C TYR A 60 -12.86 -9.37 2.52
N LYS A 61 -14.07 -9.24 3.07
CA LYS A 61 -14.60 -10.25 3.99
C LYS A 61 -14.74 -11.61 3.32
N LYS A 62 -15.29 -11.63 2.10
CA LYS A 62 -15.44 -12.87 1.33
C LYS A 62 -14.08 -13.52 1.03
N ALA A 63 -13.10 -12.73 0.61
CA ALA A 63 -11.75 -13.23 0.36
C ALA A 63 -11.10 -13.81 1.63
N ILE A 64 -11.32 -13.18 2.78
CA ILE A 64 -10.83 -13.69 4.07
C ILE A 64 -11.52 -15.00 4.45
N GLU A 65 -12.85 -15.09 4.27
CA GLU A 65 -13.60 -16.34 4.53
C GLU A 65 -13.08 -17.48 3.65
N ASP A 66 -12.86 -17.24 2.35
CA ASP A 66 -12.35 -18.23 1.41
C ASP A 66 -10.92 -18.65 1.76
N PHE A 67 -10.07 -17.69 2.13
CA PHE A 67 -8.71 -17.97 2.60
C PHE A 67 -8.72 -18.84 3.86
N GLN A 68 -9.52 -18.49 4.86
CA GLN A 68 -9.60 -19.25 6.12
C GLN A 68 -10.23 -20.63 5.92
N ALA A 69 -11.09 -20.83 4.92
CA ALA A 69 -11.59 -22.16 4.57
C ALA A 69 -10.48 -23.07 4.03
N LEU A 70 -9.49 -22.51 3.32
CA LEU A 70 -8.32 -23.24 2.83
C LEU A 70 -7.25 -23.43 3.91
N TYR A 71 -7.12 -22.47 4.82
CA TYR A 71 -6.11 -22.47 5.89
C TYR A 71 -6.80 -22.27 7.26
N PRO A 72 -7.48 -23.30 7.79
CA PRO A 72 -8.32 -23.19 8.98
C PRO A 72 -7.55 -22.88 10.27
N ASN A 73 -6.24 -23.01 10.25
CA ASN A 73 -5.35 -22.66 11.36
C ASN A 73 -4.86 -21.20 11.30
N ILE A 74 -5.33 -20.39 10.33
CA ILE A 74 -5.00 -18.97 10.22
C ILE A 74 -6.26 -18.13 10.39
N THR A 75 -6.24 -17.22 11.34
CA THR A 75 -7.28 -16.20 11.52
C THR A 75 -6.79 -14.87 10.97
N VAL A 76 -7.60 -14.23 10.13
CA VAL A 76 -7.29 -12.91 9.56
C VAL A 76 -8.16 -11.84 10.19
N ASN A 77 -7.55 -10.92 10.91
CA ASN A 77 -8.18 -9.78 11.55
C ASN A 77 -8.15 -8.57 10.60
N LEU A 78 -9.27 -8.27 9.97
CA LEU A 78 -9.42 -7.13 9.06
C LEU A 78 -9.63 -5.84 9.84
N ARG A 79 -8.79 -4.82 9.58
CA ARG A 79 -9.00 -3.45 10.02
C ARG A 79 -9.19 -2.54 8.81
N LEU A 80 -10.30 -1.81 8.79
CA LEU A 80 -10.66 -0.90 7.71
C LEU A 80 -10.34 0.54 8.07
N TYR A 81 -9.80 1.27 7.10
CA TYR A 81 -9.45 2.67 7.19
C TYR A 81 -10.18 3.50 6.14
N THR A 82 -10.42 4.76 6.42
CA THR A 82 -11.10 5.67 5.50
C THR A 82 -10.21 6.15 4.35
N ASP A 83 -8.89 6.20 4.58
CA ASP A 83 -7.92 6.65 3.58
C ASP A 83 -6.52 6.03 3.80
N TYR A 84 -5.68 6.09 2.78
CA TYR A 84 -4.32 5.52 2.82
C TYR A 84 -3.37 6.30 3.75
N GLY A 85 -3.60 7.61 3.93
CA GLY A 85 -2.79 8.43 4.83
C GLY A 85 -2.94 8.00 6.30
N ARG A 86 -4.13 7.53 6.69
CA ARG A 86 -4.35 6.97 8.03
C ARG A 86 -3.62 5.64 8.20
N ILE A 87 -3.64 4.76 7.20
CA ILE A 87 -2.84 3.52 7.23
C ILE A 87 -1.36 3.88 7.39
N TYR A 88 -0.85 4.81 6.58
CA TYR A 88 0.52 5.29 6.62
C TYR A 88 0.93 5.78 8.00
N ASN A 89 0.17 6.68 8.59
CA ASN A 89 0.46 7.23 9.91
C ASN A 89 0.43 6.18 11.03
N ASP A 90 -0.56 5.27 10.96
CA ASP A 90 -0.67 4.19 11.95
C ASP A 90 0.49 3.20 11.81
N VAL A 91 0.92 2.84 10.59
CA VAL A 91 2.09 1.97 10.40
C VAL A 91 3.33 2.62 11.01
N ILE A 92 3.61 3.89 10.70
CA ILE A 92 4.78 4.60 11.26
C ILE A 92 4.75 4.62 12.79
N THR A 93 3.60 4.92 13.37
CA THR A 93 3.45 4.95 14.84
C THR A 93 3.70 3.57 15.44
N ASN A 94 3.27 2.50 14.78
CA ASN A 94 3.41 1.13 15.27
C ASN A 94 4.81 0.52 15.02
N ILE A 95 5.64 1.12 14.15
CA ILE A 95 7.04 0.70 13.99
C ILE A 95 7.79 0.81 15.32
N ALA A 96 7.61 1.91 16.05
CA ALA A 96 8.30 2.14 17.31
C ALA A 96 7.94 1.11 18.41
N THR A 97 6.78 0.46 18.30
CA THR A 97 6.27 -0.52 19.27
C THR A 97 6.31 -1.96 18.76
N ASN A 98 6.79 -2.21 17.55
CA ASN A 98 6.77 -3.51 16.89
C ASN A 98 5.37 -4.13 16.79
N THR A 99 4.35 -3.29 16.57
CA THR A 99 2.94 -3.70 16.46
C THR A 99 2.35 -3.38 15.08
N THR A 100 3.20 -3.31 14.06
CA THR A 100 2.80 -3.13 12.67
C THR A 100 1.91 -4.28 12.19
N PRO A 101 1.03 -4.05 11.20
CA PRO A 101 0.22 -5.12 10.62
C PRO A 101 1.09 -6.16 9.91
N ASN A 102 0.57 -7.38 9.79
CA ASN A 102 1.23 -8.41 8.96
C ASN A 102 1.10 -8.10 7.47
N VAL A 103 -0.04 -7.56 7.06
CA VAL A 103 -0.31 -7.13 5.68
C VAL A 103 -1.06 -5.80 5.70
N CYS A 104 -0.68 -4.86 4.85
CA CYS A 104 -1.45 -3.65 4.63
C CYS A 104 -1.47 -3.25 3.15
N ILE A 105 -2.55 -2.60 2.73
CA ILE A 105 -2.61 -1.93 1.43
C ILE A 105 -1.96 -0.55 1.61
N THR A 106 -1.00 -0.22 0.75
CA THR A 106 -0.25 1.02 0.84
C THR A 106 0.18 1.51 -0.54
N TYR A 107 0.68 2.74 -0.62
CA TYR A 107 1.37 3.22 -1.82
C TYR A 107 2.86 2.83 -1.80
N PRO A 108 3.48 2.60 -2.97
CA PRO A 108 4.91 2.26 -3.05
C PRO A 108 5.84 3.28 -2.38
N ASP A 109 5.55 4.56 -2.49
CA ASP A 109 6.34 5.65 -1.89
C ASP A 109 6.29 5.66 -0.34
N HIS A 110 5.20 5.18 0.25
CA HIS A 110 5.09 5.02 1.70
C HIS A 110 6.08 3.98 2.26
N ILE A 111 6.41 2.96 1.48
CA ILE A 111 7.30 1.86 1.91
C ILE A 111 8.69 2.42 2.27
N ALA A 112 9.18 3.42 1.54
CA ALA A 112 10.47 4.06 1.84
C ALA A 112 10.55 4.56 3.30
N THR A 113 9.44 5.09 3.83
CA THR A 113 9.38 5.50 5.24
C THR A 113 9.30 4.29 6.18
N TYR A 114 8.59 3.24 5.80
CA TYR A 114 8.49 2.03 6.64
C TYR A 114 9.84 1.33 6.80
N LEU A 115 10.71 1.40 5.80
CA LEU A 115 12.06 0.84 5.82
C LEU A 115 13.02 1.56 6.80
N THR A 116 12.60 2.67 7.42
CA THR A 116 13.37 3.30 8.51
C THR A 116 13.42 2.45 9.78
N GLY A 117 12.46 1.54 9.96
CA GLY A 117 12.49 0.53 11.02
C GLY A 117 13.24 -0.72 10.56
N ALA A 118 14.09 -1.28 11.42
CA ALA A 118 14.84 -2.49 11.08
C ALA A 118 13.89 -3.68 10.85
N ASN A 119 13.97 -4.29 9.66
CA ASN A 119 13.16 -5.44 9.23
C ASN A 119 11.64 -5.24 9.34
N THR A 120 11.16 -4.00 9.30
CA THR A 120 9.72 -3.70 9.40
C THR A 120 8.95 -4.18 8.18
N VAL A 121 9.55 -4.10 7.00
CA VAL A 121 8.96 -4.60 5.75
C VAL A 121 9.74 -5.81 5.30
N VAL A 122 9.03 -6.87 4.98
CA VAL A 122 9.64 -8.13 4.48
C VAL A 122 10.06 -7.94 3.02
N PRO A 123 11.34 -8.17 2.67
CA PRO A 123 11.72 -8.29 1.27
C PRO A 123 11.10 -9.58 0.70
N LEU A 124 10.46 -9.46 -0.46
CA LEU A 124 9.67 -10.53 -1.07
C LEU A 124 10.46 -11.35 -2.11
N ASP A 125 11.71 -10.99 -2.39
CA ASP A 125 12.48 -11.59 -3.48
C ASP A 125 12.54 -13.11 -3.38
N ASP A 126 12.95 -13.63 -2.23
CA ASP A 126 13.03 -15.08 -2.00
C ASP A 126 11.64 -15.72 -2.01
N LEU A 127 10.63 -15.05 -1.41
CA LEU A 127 9.27 -15.56 -1.34
C LEU A 127 8.60 -15.59 -2.72
N LEU A 128 8.81 -14.57 -3.57
CA LEU A 128 8.22 -14.52 -4.91
C LEU A 128 8.60 -15.72 -5.79
N THR A 129 9.80 -16.25 -5.58
CA THR A 129 10.36 -17.34 -6.38
C THR A 129 10.41 -18.68 -5.64
N ASP A 130 9.95 -18.74 -4.38
CA ASP A 130 9.95 -19.96 -3.59
C ASP A 130 9.04 -21.02 -4.21
N ALA A 131 9.55 -22.24 -4.37
CA ALA A 131 8.84 -23.32 -5.05
C ALA A 131 7.64 -23.85 -4.25
N LYS A 132 7.61 -23.66 -2.92
CA LYS A 132 6.53 -24.11 -2.06
C LYS A 132 5.51 -23.02 -1.78
N TYR A 133 5.97 -21.85 -1.35
CA TYR A 133 5.14 -20.77 -0.79
C TYR A 133 5.08 -19.52 -1.65
N GLY A 134 5.82 -19.48 -2.76
CA GLY A 134 5.79 -18.39 -3.71
C GLY A 134 4.52 -18.33 -4.55
N LEU A 135 4.47 -17.40 -5.48
CA LEU A 135 3.36 -17.28 -6.41
C LEU A 135 3.25 -18.54 -7.29
N GLY A 136 2.13 -19.26 -7.17
CA GLY A 136 1.94 -20.55 -7.83
C GLY A 136 2.76 -21.71 -7.22
N GLY A 137 3.27 -21.54 -6.00
CA GLY A 137 4.03 -22.57 -5.28
C GLY A 137 3.19 -23.81 -4.93
N SER A 138 3.87 -24.94 -4.73
CA SER A 138 3.21 -26.24 -4.55
C SER A 138 2.35 -26.36 -3.29
N GLU A 139 2.61 -25.55 -2.27
CA GLU A 139 1.86 -25.51 -1.01
C GLU A 139 0.79 -24.40 -0.97
N VAL A 140 0.67 -23.60 -2.02
CA VAL A 140 -0.37 -22.59 -2.16
C VAL A 140 -1.67 -23.25 -2.57
N ARG A 141 -2.72 -23.11 -1.76
CA ARG A 141 -4.00 -23.82 -1.90
C ARG A 141 -5.06 -23.07 -2.68
N TYR A 142 -4.77 -21.89 -3.17
CA TYR A 142 -5.67 -21.09 -4.00
C TYR A 142 -5.03 -20.80 -5.35
N ASP A 143 -5.86 -20.53 -6.34
CA ASP A 143 -5.42 -20.16 -7.68
C ASP A 143 -4.87 -18.73 -7.66
N ALA A 144 -3.58 -18.61 -7.43
CA ALA A 144 -2.87 -17.34 -7.41
C ALA A 144 -2.17 -17.11 -8.75
N PRO A 145 -2.06 -15.86 -9.21
CA PRO A 145 -1.28 -15.56 -10.40
C PRO A 145 0.18 -15.96 -10.17
N LYS A 146 0.81 -16.50 -11.18
CA LYS A 146 2.26 -16.70 -11.19
C LYS A 146 2.95 -15.34 -11.38
N LYS A 147 4.23 -15.27 -11.02
CA LYS A 147 4.99 -14.02 -11.16
C LYS A 147 4.96 -13.48 -12.59
N GLU A 148 5.04 -14.36 -13.57
CA GLU A 148 5.05 -14.03 -15.01
C GLU A 148 3.71 -13.50 -15.54
N GLU A 149 2.63 -13.73 -14.79
CA GLU A 149 1.28 -13.22 -15.11
C GLU A 149 1.02 -11.83 -14.54
N ILE A 150 1.89 -11.35 -13.64
CA ILE A 150 1.83 -9.98 -13.12
C ILE A 150 2.48 -9.04 -14.14
N ILE A 151 1.80 -7.93 -14.44
CA ILE A 151 2.34 -6.91 -15.35
C ILE A 151 3.68 -6.39 -14.78
N PRO A 152 4.81 -6.56 -15.50
CA PRO A 152 6.14 -6.24 -14.97
C PRO A 152 6.26 -4.81 -14.46
N GLN A 153 5.71 -3.83 -15.18
CA GLN A 153 5.75 -2.42 -14.78
C GLN A 153 5.10 -2.16 -13.43
N PHE A 154 4.05 -2.91 -13.08
CA PHE A 154 3.39 -2.77 -11.79
C PHE A 154 4.16 -3.48 -10.67
N LEU A 155 4.84 -4.57 -10.99
CA LEU A 155 5.68 -5.27 -10.03
C LEU A 155 6.92 -4.44 -9.66
N GLU A 156 7.53 -3.79 -10.65
CA GLU A 156 8.69 -2.91 -10.49
C GLU A 156 8.42 -1.70 -9.57
N GLU A 157 7.18 -1.23 -9.49
CA GLU A 157 6.84 -0.14 -8.58
C GLU A 157 7.00 -0.51 -7.10
N GLY A 158 7.00 -1.79 -6.77
CA GLY A 158 7.26 -2.31 -5.43
C GLY A 158 8.76 -2.47 -5.10
N VAL A 159 9.66 -2.09 -6.03
CA VAL A 159 11.11 -2.24 -5.84
C VAL A 159 11.70 -0.98 -5.20
N LEU A 160 12.39 -1.15 -4.08
CA LEU A 160 13.19 -0.13 -3.43
C LEU A 160 14.55 -0.74 -3.04
N ALA A 161 15.62 0.00 -3.25
CA ALA A 161 16.97 -0.47 -2.91
C ALA A 161 17.25 -1.91 -3.42
N GLU A 162 16.87 -2.17 -4.66
CA GLU A 162 17.08 -3.45 -5.37
C GLU A 162 16.24 -4.64 -4.85
N HIS A 163 15.28 -4.42 -3.93
CA HIS A 163 14.42 -5.46 -3.35
C HIS A 163 12.95 -5.18 -3.61
N HIS A 164 12.19 -6.24 -3.84
CA HIS A 164 10.73 -6.17 -3.90
C HIS A 164 10.14 -6.13 -2.47
N TYR A 165 9.37 -5.10 -2.15
CA TYR A 165 8.71 -4.96 -0.85
C TYR A 165 7.20 -4.98 -0.94
N ALA A 166 6.64 -4.97 -2.13
CA ALA A 166 5.20 -5.00 -2.34
C ALA A 166 4.82 -5.79 -3.60
N LEU A 167 3.57 -6.27 -3.58
CA LEU A 167 2.88 -6.80 -4.76
C LEU A 167 1.85 -5.77 -5.24
N PRO A 168 1.65 -5.62 -6.55
CA PRO A 168 0.57 -4.80 -7.07
C PRO A 168 -0.78 -5.43 -6.70
N PHE A 169 -1.68 -4.61 -6.13
CA PHE A 169 -3.02 -5.05 -5.75
C PHE A 169 -4.11 -4.35 -6.57
N MET A 170 -4.20 -3.04 -6.46
CA MET A 170 -5.12 -2.21 -7.23
C MET A 170 -4.34 -1.10 -7.90
N ARG A 171 -4.48 -1.00 -9.22
CA ARG A 171 -3.85 0.07 -9.99
C ARG A 171 -4.92 0.86 -10.71
N SER A 172 -4.82 2.17 -10.60
CA SER A 172 -5.64 3.11 -11.36
C SER A 172 -4.75 3.91 -12.29
N THR A 173 -5.33 4.37 -13.38
CA THR A 173 -4.68 5.26 -14.32
C THR A 173 -5.57 6.45 -14.60
N GLU A 174 -4.96 7.56 -14.94
CA GLU A 174 -5.67 8.70 -15.50
C GLU A 174 -5.90 8.47 -17.00
N ALA A 175 -7.09 8.81 -17.46
CA ALA A 175 -7.45 8.74 -18.87
C ALA A 175 -8.19 10.01 -19.28
N CYS A 176 -7.86 10.52 -20.44
CA CYS A 176 -8.58 11.61 -21.05
C CYS A 176 -9.80 11.07 -21.80
N TYR A 177 -10.99 11.40 -21.32
CA TYR A 177 -12.24 11.10 -22.02
C TYR A 177 -12.62 12.28 -22.89
N VAL A 178 -12.77 12.03 -24.21
CA VAL A 178 -13.14 13.06 -25.16
C VAL A 178 -14.55 12.82 -25.67
N ASN A 179 -15.40 13.84 -25.57
CA ASN A 179 -16.70 13.85 -26.23
C ASN A 179 -16.49 14.17 -27.73
N LYS A 180 -16.35 13.13 -28.53
CA LYS A 180 -16.08 13.28 -29.98
C LYS A 180 -17.13 14.14 -30.67
N THR A 181 -18.41 13.92 -30.41
CA THR A 181 -19.50 14.68 -31.04
C THR A 181 -19.40 16.18 -30.73
N TYR A 182 -19.00 16.53 -29.51
CA TYR A 182 -18.83 17.92 -29.12
C TYR A 182 -17.61 18.56 -29.81
N VAL A 183 -16.49 17.84 -29.89
CA VAL A 183 -15.29 18.29 -30.62
C VAL A 183 -15.60 18.55 -32.09
N GLU A 184 -16.32 17.65 -32.74
CA GLU A 184 -16.77 17.80 -34.12
C GLU A 184 -17.74 18.98 -34.30
N ALA A 185 -18.65 19.21 -33.34
CA ALA A 185 -19.56 20.38 -33.36
C ALA A 185 -18.82 21.72 -33.21
N LEU A 186 -17.63 21.73 -32.59
CA LEU A 186 -16.74 22.89 -32.55
C LEU A 186 -15.93 23.08 -33.85
N GLY A 187 -16.06 22.15 -34.80
CA GLY A 187 -15.37 22.21 -36.10
C GLY A 187 -13.98 21.56 -36.12
N TYR A 188 -13.64 20.78 -35.11
CA TYR A 188 -12.36 20.09 -35.02
C TYR A 188 -12.49 18.62 -35.40
N GLU A 189 -11.45 18.08 -36.00
CA GLU A 189 -11.29 16.65 -36.25
C GLU A 189 -10.38 16.05 -35.18
N LEU A 190 -10.80 14.93 -34.58
CA LEU A 190 -10.04 14.31 -33.50
C LEU A 190 -8.79 13.62 -34.08
N PRO A 191 -7.57 13.99 -33.69
CA PRO A 191 -6.35 13.39 -34.17
C PRO A 191 -6.17 11.97 -33.61
N GLU A 192 -5.37 11.13 -34.30
CA GLU A 192 -5.00 9.78 -33.79
C GLU A 192 -4.24 9.87 -32.46
N VAL A 193 -3.41 10.90 -32.28
CA VAL A 193 -2.64 11.14 -31.06
C VAL A 193 -3.02 12.52 -30.50
N LEU A 194 -3.59 12.52 -29.31
CA LEU A 194 -3.91 13.76 -28.59
C LEU A 194 -2.64 14.44 -28.10
N THR A 195 -2.53 15.74 -28.41
CA THR A 195 -1.47 16.60 -27.84
C THR A 195 -2.09 17.62 -26.91
N TRP A 196 -1.28 18.15 -26.00
CA TRP A 196 -1.72 19.24 -25.12
C TRP A 196 -2.13 20.50 -25.88
N ASP A 197 -1.45 20.81 -26.98
CA ASP A 197 -1.78 21.95 -27.82
C ASP A 197 -3.18 21.80 -28.42
N PHE A 198 -3.51 20.63 -28.95
CA PHE A 198 -4.86 20.32 -29.44
C PHE A 198 -5.93 20.42 -28.33
N ILE A 199 -5.61 19.87 -27.14
CA ILE A 199 -6.54 19.91 -26.01
C ILE A 199 -6.82 21.36 -25.59
N TRP A 200 -5.79 22.21 -25.52
CA TRP A 200 -5.95 23.61 -25.18
C TRP A 200 -6.72 24.38 -26.26
N GLU A 201 -6.45 24.16 -27.54
CA GLU A 201 -7.15 24.79 -28.64
C GLU A 201 -8.65 24.48 -28.63
N VAL A 202 -9.01 23.20 -28.43
CA VAL A 202 -10.41 22.76 -28.31
C VAL A 202 -11.05 23.31 -27.04
N ALA A 203 -10.32 23.37 -25.92
CA ALA A 203 -10.84 23.92 -24.68
C ALA A 203 -11.15 25.41 -24.80
N ASP A 204 -10.29 26.19 -25.48
CA ASP A 204 -10.53 27.59 -25.75
C ASP A 204 -11.77 27.80 -26.64
N ALA A 205 -11.92 27.01 -27.67
CA ALA A 205 -13.11 27.03 -28.52
C ALA A 205 -14.38 26.63 -27.75
N ALA A 206 -14.29 25.62 -26.89
CA ALA A 206 -15.41 25.16 -26.06
C ALA A 206 -15.88 26.20 -25.02
N THR A 207 -14.96 27.06 -24.57
CA THR A 207 -15.26 28.13 -23.60
C THR A 207 -15.60 29.48 -24.26
N ALA A 208 -15.53 29.59 -25.58
CA ALA A 208 -15.89 30.76 -26.31
C ALA A 208 -17.37 31.14 -26.09
N GLN A 209 -17.63 32.43 -25.84
CA GLN A 209 -18.96 32.91 -25.55
C GLN A 209 -19.43 33.90 -26.63
N ASN A 210 -20.72 33.88 -26.88
CA ASN A 210 -21.43 34.90 -27.64
C ASN A 210 -21.55 36.19 -26.82
N PRO A 211 -21.87 37.32 -27.46
CA PRO A 211 -22.04 38.63 -26.77
C PRO A 211 -23.10 38.60 -25.64
N ASP A 212 -24.03 37.68 -25.69
CA ASP A 212 -25.08 37.51 -24.69
C ASP A 212 -24.66 36.60 -23.49
N GLY A 213 -23.40 36.10 -23.50
CA GLY A 213 -22.85 35.24 -22.46
C GLY A 213 -23.17 33.75 -22.62
N THR A 214 -23.87 33.34 -23.69
CA THR A 214 -24.07 31.95 -24.01
C THR A 214 -22.83 31.33 -24.66
N TYR A 215 -22.58 30.06 -24.50
CA TYR A 215 -21.48 29.37 -25.19
C TYR A 215 -21.77 29.24 -26.69
N VAL A 216 -20.74 29.32 -27.52
CA VAL A 216 -20.84 29.21 -28.98
C VAL A 216 -21.44 27.87 -29.39
N VAL A 217 -21.09 26.78 -28.67
CA VAL A 217 -21.72 25.48 -28.83
C VAL A 217 -22.32 25.06 -27.49
N ASN A 218 -23.63 24.87 -27.48
CA ASN A 218 -24.34 24.30 -26.34
C ASN A 218 -24.35 22.77 -26.48
N GLY A 219 -23.54 22.10 -25.64
CA GLY A 219 -23.46 20.64 -25.57
C GLY A 219 -24.67 19.99 -24.89
#